data_6566cc6e1b2bd05e9e349426757f91a8
#
_entry.id   6566cc6e1b2bd05e9e349426757f91a8
#
_cell.length_a   1.000
_cell.length_b   1.000
_cell.length_c   1.000
_cell.angle_alpha   90.00
_cell.angle_beta   90.00
_cell.angle_gamma   90.00
#
_symmetry.space_group_name_H-M   'P 1'
#
loop_
_entity.id
_entity.type
_entity.pdbx_description
1 polymer ?
#
loop_
_entity_poly.entity_id
_entity_poly.type
_entity_poly.pdbx_seq_one_letter_code
_entity_poly.pdbx_strand_id
1 'polypeptide(L)'
;IGQHQIIDGQQRLTSLYAAIKGFPVRDVNYNEKQIRIAFNPFSEKFEVRTPPIAKSPEWIEDISTYFASPYKATKAFFKRYEESGETLSDEEEETVHEVLSKLSGLEKYQFNVVHLQSEADKRLVADVFVRINSEGVRLKAYDYILTWLSVFWPEGREQIEEFSRNSRMSPAHASSALGKEIRWTAHNPYIDVENGHIVRAMVAVGQRRGRLQDAYAALQAKDRHTGRVNSERQERELGLLKEALPVVVNPTNWTEFIRSIQAAGFRTNRNVTSHMNIIYSYVIFLLGRNDFGVELARLRALVARWLFMSQLTARYTGSSESQIQKDLDQIAALNK
;
A
#
# COMPACT_ATOMS: atom_id res chain seq x y z
N ILE A 1 7.78 25.05 15.29
CA ILE A 1 8.03 23.60 15.51
C ILE A 1 8.26 23.04 14.13
N GLY A 2 9.51 22.64 13.82
CA GLY A 2 9.85 22.06 12.52
C GLY A 2 9.04 20.76 12.31
N GLN A 3 8.36 20.65 11.16
CA GLN A 3 7.68 19.42 10.79
C GLN A 3 8.73 18.40 10.33
N HIS A 4 8.93 17.35 11.12
CA HIS A 4 9.74 16.21 10.72
C HIS A 4 8.87 15.18 10.02
N GLN A 5 9.33 14.70 8.88
CA GLN A 5 8.67 13.61 8.15
C GLN A 5 9.41 12.31 8.42
N ILE A 6 8.68 11.29 8.85
CA ILE A 6 9.25 9.95 9.07
C ILE A 6 9.44 9.28 7.70
N ILE A 7 10.68 8.95 7.37
CA ILE A 7 11.06 8.33 6.10
C ILE A 7 10.89 6.80 6.17
N ASP A 8 11.31 6.17 7.28
CA ASP A 8 11.17 4.73 7.51
C ASP A 8 10.54 4.44 8.88
N GLY A 9 9.90 3.29 9.00
CA GLY A 9 9.29 2.82 10.23
C GLY A 9 7.89 3.35 10.51
N GLN A 10 7.26 4.11 9.62
CA GLN A 10 5.90 4.66 9.84
C GLN A 10 4.89 3.60 10.28
N GLN A 11 4.82 2.46 9.58
CA GLN A 11 3.88 1.39 9.93
C GLN A 11 4.18 0.76 11.29
N ARG A 12 5.47 0.53 11.59
CA ARG A 12 5.92 -0.02 12.87
C ARG A 12 5.57 0.90 14.03
N LEU A 13 5.88 2.20 13.88
CA LEU A 13 5.58 3.22 14.90
C LEU A 13 4.07 3.41 15.07
N THR A 14 3.30 3.46 13.98
CA THR A 14 1.84 3.57 14.03
C THR A 14 1.21 2.38 14.73
N SER A 15 1.65 1.16 14.42
CA SER A 15 1.14 -0.06 15.05
C SER A 15 1.50 -0.12 16.53
N LEU A 16 2.74 0.22 16.89
CA LEU A 16 3.20 0.28 18.28
C LEU A 16 2.43 1.32 19.07
N TYR A 17 2.29 2.54 18.52
CA TYR A 17 1.54 3.61 19.15
C TYR A 17 0.06 3.23 19.35
N ALA A 18 -0.56 2.63 18.33
CA ALA A 18 -1.94 2.16 18.42
C ALA A 18 -2.11 1.07 19.48
N ALA A 19 -1.17 0.11 19.57
CA ALA A 19 -1.22 -0.96 20.57
C ALA A 19 -1.02 -0.43 22.00
N ILE A 20 -0.09 0.51 22.20
CA ILE A 20 0.22 1.07 23.54
C ILE A 20 -0.86 2.06 24.00
N LYS A 21 -1.33 2.95 23.10
CA LYS A 21 -2.28 4.02 23.45
C LYS A 21 -3.74 3.66 23.19
N GLY A 22 -4.03 2.50 22.58
CA GLY A 22 -5.39 2.05 22.29
C GLY A 22 -6.13 2.87 21.23
N PHE A 23 -5.40 3.62 20.39
CA PHE A 23 -6.02 4.39 19.31
C PHE A 23 -6.39 3.48 18.13
N PRO A 24 -7.58 3.66 17.54
CA PRO A 24 -7.96 2.93 16.36
C PRO A 24 -7.09 3.32 15.17
N VAL A 25 -6.74 2.34 14.36
CA VAL A 25 -6.07 2.53 13.06
C VAL A 25 -7.05 2.21 11.93
N ARG A 26 -6.83 2.80 10.77
CA ARG A 26 -7.61 2.47 9.58
C ARG A 26 -6.91 1.35 8.79
N ASP A 27 -7.67 0.31 8.48
CA ASP A 27 -7.21 -0.75 7.59
C ASP A 27 -7.18 -0.30 6.12
N VAL A 28 -6.75 -1.20 5.23
CA VAL A 28 -6.69 -0.93 3.78
C VAL A 28 -8.04 -0.59 3.15
N ASN A 29 -9.14 -0.91 3.82
CA ASN A 29 -10.52 -0.63 3.40
C ASN A 29 -11.13 0.56 4.15
N TYR A 30 -10.31 1.30 4.92
CA TYR A 30 -10.72 2.44 5.75
C TYR A 30 -11.65 2.12 6.91
N ASN A 31 -11.85 0.86 7.24
CA ASN A 31 -12.53 0.49 8.46
C ASN A 31 -11.65 0.82 9.66
N GLU A 32 -12.23 1.41 10.67
CA GLU A 32 -11.53 1.59 11.94
C GLU A 32 -11.36 0.23 12.62
N LYS A 33 -10.11 -0.06 12.95
CA LYS A 33 -9.72 -1.32 13.60
C LYS A 33 -8.87 -1.01 14.80
N GLN A 34 -9.28 -1.56 15.96
CA GLN A 34 -8.47 -1.47 17.16
C GLN A 34 -7.47 -2.62 17.20
N ILE A 35 -6.19 -2.29 17.34
CA ILE A 35 -5.11 -3.26 17.55
C ILE A 35 -5.09 -3.55 19.06
N ARG A 36 -5.45 -4.77 19.44
CA ARG A 36 -5.42 -5.21 20.84
C ARG A 36 -4.37 -6.30 20.98
N ILE A 37 -3.37 -6.04 21.78
CA ILE A 37 -2.29 -6.97 22.11
C ILE A 37 -2.46 -7.39 23.56
N ALA A 38 -2.52 -8.68 23.78
CA ALA A 38 -2.56 -9.28 25.11
C ALA A 38 -1.12 -9.59 25.57
N PHE A 39 -0.92 -9.59 26.88
CA PHE A 39 0.35 -9.94 27.50
C PHE A 39 0.11 -10.97 28.62
N ASN A 40 0.91 -12.04 28.60
CA ASN A 40 0.92 -13.05 29.67
C ASN A 40 2.17 -12.83 30.54
N PRO A 41 2.02 -12.41 31.82
CA PRO A 41 3.16 -12.14 32.68
C PRO A 41 3.92 -13.39 33.13
N PHE A 42 3.30 -14.57 33.11
CA PHE A 42 3.96 -15.82 33.47
C PHE A 42 4.94 -16.33 32.41
N SER A 43 4.58 -16.16 31.13
CA SER A 43 5.41 -16.58 30.00
C SER A 43 6.15 -15.45 29.31
N GLU A 44 5.95 -14.20 29.73
CA GLU A 44 6.47 -12.95 29.12
C GLU A 44 6.14 -12.84 27.64
N LYS A 45 4.97 -13.35 27.19
CA LYS A 45 4.57 -13.38 25.79
C LYS A 45 3.54 -12.32 25.44
N PHE A 46 3.71 -11.75 24.26
CA PHE A 46 2.71 -10.90 23.61
C PHE A 46 1.98 -11.69 22.53
N GLU A 47 0.66 -11.58 22.50
CA GLU A 47 -0.16 -12.17 21.45
C GLU A 47 -1.30 -11.23 21.02
N VAL A 48 -1.80 -11.43 19.80
CA VAL A 48 -3.01 -10.73 19.37
C VAL A 48 -4.18 -11.24 20.21
N ARG A 49 -4.97 -10.31 20.76
CA ARG A 49 -6.15 -10.65 21.56
C ARG A 49 -7.13 -11.50 20.74
N THR A 50 -7.40 -12.69 21.22
CA THR A 50 -8.42 -13.62 20.70
C THR A 50 -9.47 -13.90 21.78
N PRO A 51 -10.67 -14.43 21.42
CA PRO A 51 -11.68 -14.78 22.42
C PRO A 51 -11.20 -15.75 23.49
N PRO A 52 -10.39 -16.79 23.22
CA PRO A 52 -9.78 -17.62 24.26
C PRO A 52 -8.87 -16.84 25.19
N ILE A 53 -7.95 -16.02 24.67
CA ILE A 53 -7.03 -15.19 25.46
C ILE A 53 -7.80 -14.22 26.37
N ALA A 54 -8.85 -13.58 25.86
CA ALA A 54 -9.67 -12.66 26.65
C ALA A 54 -10.41 -13.32 27.81
N LYS A 55 -10.64 -14.63 27.76
CA LYS A 55 -11.28 -15.41 28.83
C LYS A 55 -10.28 -16.03 29.81
N SER A 56 -9.03 -16.13 29.43
CA SER A 56 -7.99 -16.72 30.28
C SER A 56 -7.57 -15.74 31.39
N PRO A 57 -7.51 -16.17 32.64
CA PRO A 57 -7.09 -15.33 33.75
C PRO A 57 -5.60 -14.98 33.73
N GLU A 58 -4.78 -15.77 33.03
CA GLU A 58 -3.33 -15.58 32.92
C GLU A 58 -2.91 -14.40 32.03
N TRP A 59 -3.85 -13.81 31.31
CA TRP A 59 -3.53 -12.77 30.34
C TRP A 59 -4.05 -11.39 30.75
N ILE A 60 -3.23 -10.37 30.64
CA ILE A 60 -3.72 -8.99 30.47
C ILE A 60 -4.22 -8.89 29.04
N GLU A 61 -5.53 -8.78 28.86
CA GLU A 61 -6.18 -8.93 27.55
C GLU A 61 -5.88 -7.78 26.56
N ASP A 62 -5.44 -6.62 27.08
CA ASP A 62 -5.12 -5.45 26.27
C ASP A 62 -4.07 -4.60 26.98
N ILE A 63 -2.85 -4.55 26.43
CA ILE A 63 -1.74 -3.79 27.00
C ILE A 63 -2.02 -2.29 27.04
N SER A 64 -2.91 -1.76 26.19
CA SER A 64 -3.25 -0.34 26.21
C SER A 64 -3.91 0.06 27.54
N THR A 65 -4.69 -0.82 28.11
CA THR A 65 -5.31 -0.61 29.45
C THR A 65 -4.25 -0.61 30.55
N TYR A 66 -3.23 -1.45 30.39
CA TYR A 66 -2.10 -1.49 31.33
C TYR A 66 -1.28 -0.19 31.26
N PHE A 67 -0.89 0.26 30.08
CA PHE A 67 -0.16 1.52 29.91
C PHE A 67 -0.96 2.76 30.30
N ALA A 68 -2.29 2.74 30.18
CA ALA A 68 -3.14 3.84 30.65
C ALA A 68 -3.15 3.95 32.18
N SER A 69 -3.09 2.85 32.90
CA SER A 69 -3.05 2.83 34.37
C SER A 69 -2.47 1.51 34.89
N PRO A 70 -1.13 1.41 35.00
CA PRO A 70 -0.46 0.18 35.43
C PRO A 70 -1.00 -0.38 36.75
N TYR A 71 -1.19 0.47 37.76
CA TYR A 71 -1.72 0.06 39.05
C TYR A 71 -3.12 -0.58 38.97
N LYS A 72 -4.04 0.06 38.22
CA LYS A 72 -5.42 -0.47 38.09
C LYS A 72 -5.42 -1.78 37.30
N ALA A 73 -4.64 -1.87 36.23
CA ALA A 73 -4.55 -3.06 35.41
C ALA A 73 -3.92 -4.24 36.16
N THR A 74 -2.86 -4.01 36.94
CA THR A 74 -2.26 -5.01 37.82
C THR A 74 -3.26 -5.52 38.84
N LYS A 75 -3.94 -4.62 39.53
CA LYS A 75 -4.97 -5.00 40.51
C LYS A 75 -6.13 -5.82 39.90
N ALA A 76 -6.56 -5.43 38.68
CA ALA A 76 -7.62 -6.13 37.97
C ALA A 76 -7.14 -7.53 37.49
N PHE A 77 -5.86 -7.67 37.13
CA PHE A 77 -5.25 -8.95 36.76
C PHE A 77 -5.29 -9.92 37.95
N PHE A 78 -4.74 -9.56 39.09
CA PHE A 78 -4.70 -10.42 40.27
C PHE A 78 -6.12 -10.80 40.74
N LYS A 79 -7.05 -9.82 40.83
CA LYS A 79 -8.44 -10.08 41.16
C LYS A 79 -9.10 -11.12 40.23
N ARG A 80 -8.89 -11.01 38.94
CA ARG A 80 -9.43 -11.95 37.93
C ARG A 80 -8.82 -13.34 38.08
N TYR A 81 -7.52 -13.39 38.41
CA TYR A 81 -6.77 -14.65 38.61
C TYR A 81 -7.35 -15.39 39.84
N GLU A 82 -7.54 -14.70 40.97
CA GLU A 82 -8.17 -15.24 42.16
C GLU A 82 -9.61 -15.69 41.91
N GLU A 83 -10.42 -14.88 41.17
CA GLU A 83 -11.81 -15.22 40.84
C GLU A 83 -11.92 -16.48 39.96
N SER A 84 -10.86 -16.88 39.26
CA SER A 84 -10.79 -18.15 38.51
C SER A 84 -10.62 -19.39 39.39
N GLY A 85 -10.35 -19.21 40.66
CA GLY A 85 -10.07 -20.28 41.63
C GLY A 85 -8.58 -20.66 41.73
N GLU A 86 -7.73 -19.93 41.02
CA GLU A 86 -6.27 -20.09 41.08
C GLU A 86 -5.68 -19.17 42.15
N THR A 87 -4.64 -19.61 42.84
CA THR A 87 -3.92 -18.84 43.86
C THR A 87 -2.44 -18.82 43.54
N LEU A 88 -1.82 -17.67 43.67
CA LEU A 88 -0.38 -17.51 43.51
C LEU A 88 0.31 -17.65 44.86
N SER A 89 1.49 -18.24 44.88
CA SER A 89 2.41 -18.13 46.01
C SER A 89 3.00 -16.71 46.05
N ASP A 90 3.53 -16.32 47.21
CA ASP A 90 4.16 -15.00 47.39
C ASP A 90 5.34 -14.81 46.37
N GLU A 91 6.09 -15.88 46.08
CA GLU A 91 7.19 -15.87 45.07
C GLU A 91 6.68 -15.65 43.64
N GLU A 92 5.56 -16.28 43.28
CA GLU A 92 4.95 -16.09 41.95
C GLU A 92 4.35 -14.70 41.78
N GLU A 93 3.72 -14.16 42.83
CA GLU A 93 3.19 -12.80 42.84
C GLU A 93 4.33 -11.77 42.68
N GLU A 94 5.44 -11.93 43.40
CA GLU A 94 6.61 -11.07 43.25
C GLU A 94 7.18 -11.13 41.84
N THR A 95 7.30 -12.33 41.25
CA THR A 95 7.75 -12.52 39.85
C THR A 95 6.85 -11.78 38.86
N VAL A 96 5.53 -11.92 39.01
CA VAL A 96 4.57 -11.21 38.16
C VAL A 96 4.72 -9.70 38.29
N HIS A 97 4.90 -9.19 39.51
CA HIS A 97 5.14 -7.76 39.75
C HIS A 97 6.41 -7.25 39.07
N GLU A 98 7.50 -8.02 39.12
CA GLU A 98 8.74 -7.68 38.43
C GLU A 98 8.55 -7.63 36.92
N VAL A 99 7.88 -8.62 36.32
CA VAL A 99 7.59 -8.69 34.89
C VAL A 99 6.72 -7.53 34.45
N LEU A 100 5.69 -7.19 35.24
CA LEU A 100 4.85 -6.03 34.93
C LEU A 100 5.60 -4.69 35.09
N SER A 101 6.55 -4.62 36.01
CA SER A 101 7.45 -3.45 36.11
C SER A 101 8.34 -3.31 34.86
N LYS A 102 8.88 -4.44 34.35
CA LYS A 102 9.62 -4.45 33.07
C LYS A 102 8.73 -3.99 31.91
N LEU A 103 7.46 -4.45 31.87
CA LEU A 103 6.49 -4.01 30.87
C LEU A 103 6.30 -2.48 30.89
N SER A 104 6.14 -1.89 32.08
CA SER A 104 6.09 -0.42 32.25
C SER A 104 7.35 0.28 31.70
N GLY A 105 8.49 -0.36 31.83
CA GLY A 105 9.78 0.15 31.34
C GLY A 105 9.83 0.36 29.82
N LEU A 106 8.97 -0.33 29.05
CA LEU A 106 8.96 -0.19 27.59
C LEU A 106 8.62 1.23 27.12
N GLU A 107 7.84 2.02 27.89
CA GLU A 107 7.58 3.43 27.55
C GLU A 107 8.86 4.30 27.57
N LYS A 108 9.89 3.86 28.27
CA LYS A 108 11.17 4.58 28.37
C LYS A 108 12.20 4.11 27.34
N TYR A 109 11.81 3.13 26.49
CA TYR A 109 12.72 2.62 25.46
C TYR A 109 13.05 3.72 24.44
N GLN A 110 14.36 3.92 24.24
CA GLN A 110 14.85 4.95 23.32
C GLN A 110 15.09 4.36 21.94
N PHE A 111 14.51 4.97 20.93
CA PHE A 111 14.80 4.64 19.54
C PHE A 111 15.94 5.51 19.03
N ASN A 112 16.89 4.89 18.35
CA ASN A 112 17.89 5.63 17.60
C ASN A 112 17.25 6.25 16.37
N VAL A 113 17.28 7.57 16.27
CA VAL A 113 16.74 8.33 15.16
C VAL A 113 17.88 8.98 14.40
N VAL A 114 17.95 8.72 13.09
CA VAL A 114 18.85 9.41 12.18
C VAL A 114 18.10 10.58 11.55
N HIS A 115 18.55 11.79 11.80
CA HIS A 115 17.99 12.99 11.19
C HIS A 115 18.76 13.33 9.92
N LEU A 116 18.03 13.44 8.79
CA LEU A 116 18.55 14.06 7.59
C LEU A 116 18.35 15.57 7.71
N GLN A 117 19.38 16.34 7.41
CA GLN A 117 19.29 17.80 7.44
C GLN A 117 18.32 18.29 6.37
N SER A 118 17.67 19.43 6.63
CA SER A 118 16.70 20.05 5.70
C SER A 118 17.32 20.44 4.35
N GLU A 119 18.64 20.71 4.36
CA GLU A 119 19.45 21.06 3.19
C GLU A 119 19.93 19.83 2.39
N ALA A 120 19.63 18.62 2.87
CA ALA A 120 20.04 17.40 2.17
C ALA A 120 19.45 17.38 0.75
N ASP A 121 20.30 17.08 -0.23
CA ASP A 121 19.85 16.93 -1.62
C ASP A 121 18.73 15.87 -1.70
N LYS A 122 17.65 16.19 -2.39
CA LYS A 122 16.51 15.30 -2.61
C LYS A 122 16.94 13.90 -3.11
N ARG A 123 18.00 13.84 -3.90
CA ARG A 123 18.57 12.59 -4.41
C ARG A 123 19.19 11.74 -3.30
N LEU A 124 19.91 12.40 -2.37
CA LEU A 124 20.49 11.73 -1.20
C LEU A 124 19.37 11.13 -0.34
N VAL A 125 18.28 11.87 -0.11
CA VAL A 125 17.12 11.39 0.64
C VAL A 125 16.52 10.13 -0.02
N ALA A 126 16.31 10.15 -1.34
CA ALA A 126 15.80 9.01 -2.08
C ALA A 126 16.74 7.80 -2.03
N ASP A 127 18.05 8.01 -2.20
CA ASP A 127 19.06 6.94 -2.15
C ASP A 127 19.16 6.33 -0.73
N VAL A 128 19.11 7.14 0.32
CA VAL A 128 19.09 6.68 1.72
C VAL A 128 17.85 5.85 2.00
N PHE A 129 16.67 6.33 1.57
CA PHE A 129 15.41 5.58 1.73
C PHE A 129 15.48 4.20 1.06
N VAL A 130 15.98 4.14 -0.17
CA VAL A 130 16.15 2.87 -0.90
C VAL A 130 17.09 1.92 -0.16
N ARG A 131 18.22 2.41 0.37
CA ARG A 131 19.19 1.58 1.10
C ARG A 131 18.61 1.03 2.39
N ILE A 132 17.97 1.88 3.21
CA ILE A 132 17.36 1.45 4.48
C ILE A 132 16.32 0.36 4.23
N ASN A 133 15.47 0.54 3.22
CA ASN A 133 14.41 -0.44 2.91
C ASN A 133 14.95 -1.71 2.21
N SER A 134 16.15 -1.68 1.62
CA SER A 134 16.74 -2.86 0.98
C SER A 134 17.29 -3.90 1.96
N GLU A 135 17.56 -3.53 3.21
CA GLU A 135 18.02 -4.44 4.26
C GLU A 135 16.87 -5.19 4.99
N GLY A 136 15.61 -4.77 4.74
CA GLY A 136 14.41 -5.37 5.31
C GLY A 136 13.62 -6.24 4.34
N VAL A 137 12.31 -6.03 4.27
CA VAL A 137 11.44 -6.68 3.27
C VAL A 137 11.80 -6.16 1.88
N ARG A 138 12.14 -7.08 0.97
CA ARG A 138 12.58 -6.74 -0.38
C ARG A 138 11.53 -5.90 -1.10
N LEU A 139 11.87 -4.64 -1.41
CA LEU A 139 10.99 -3.72 -2.14
C LEU A 139 10.67 -4.28 -3.53
N LYS A 140 9.41 -4.16 -3.92
CA LYS A 140 8.98 -4.44 -5.29
C LYS A 140 9.40 -3.28 -6.20
N ALA A 141 9.54 -3.54 -7.50
CA ALA A 141 10.02 -2.51 -8.44
C ALA A 141 9.17 -1.23 -8.44
N TYR A 142 7.87 -1.31 -8.20
CA TYR A 142 7.01 -0.12 -8.11
C TYR A 142 7.23 0.70 -6.83
N ASP A 143 7.70 0.09 -5.73
CA ASP A 143 7.99 0.81 -4.49
C ASP A 143 9.15 1.79 -4.67
N TYR A 144 10.15 1.43 -5.48
CA TYR A 144 11.23 2.34 -5.84
C TYR A 144 10.72 3.58 -6.59
N ILE A 145 9.77 3.39 -7.51
CA ILE A 145 9.15 4.51 -8.24
C ILE A 145 8.33 5.37 -7.30
N LEU A 146 7.49 4.78 -6.44
CA LEU A 146 6.70 5.51 -5.44
C LEU A 146 7.57 6.30 -4.47
N THR A 147 8.68 5.71 -4.02
CA THR A 147 9.67 6.39 -3.19
C THR A 147 10.29 7.57 -3.91
N TRP A 148 10.68 7.37 -5.16
CA TRP A 148 11.25 8.44 -5.98
C TRP A 148 10.24 9.58 -6.17
N LEU A 149 8.97 9.25 -6.46
CA LEU A 149 7.89 10.22 -6.58
C LEU A 149 7.65 10.99 -5.28
N SER A 150 7.78 10.36 -4.11
CA SER A 150 7.60 11.08 -2.83
C SER A 150 8.57 12.23 -2.62
N VAL A 151 9.74 12.17 -3.29
CA VAL A 151 10.78 13.19 -3.20
C VAL A 151 10.68 14.22 -4.34
N PHE A 152 10.39 13.78 -5.56
CA PHE A 152 10.44 14.62 -6.75
C PHE A 152 9.06 15.11 -7.22
N TRP A 153 7.99 14.39 -6.84
CA TRP A 153 6.61 14.74 -7.18
C TRP A 153 5.62 14.16 -6.15
N PRO A 154 5.60 14.70 -4.91
CA PRO A 154 4.74 14.21 -3.82
C PRO A 154 3.26 14.17 -4.17
N GLU A 155 2.77 15.18 -4.91
CA GLU A 155 1.36 15.30 -5.30
C GLU A 155 0.95 14.14 -6.23
N GLY A 156 1.84 13.69 -7.10
CA GLY A 156 1.58 12.52 -7.97
C GLY A 156 1.50 11.22 -7.17
N ARG A 157 2.34 11.06 -6.17
CA ARG A 157 2.24 9.92 -5.25
C ARG A 157 0.92 9.94 -4.50
N GLU A 158 0.52 11.08 -3.95
CA GLU A 158 -0.74 11.23 -3.23
C GLU A 158 -1.95 10.89 -4.12
N GLN A 159 -1.98 11.35 -5.37
CA GLN A 159 -3.03 11.00 -6.34
C GLN A 159 -3.10 9.49 -6.62
N ILE A 160 -1.95 8.81 -6.74
CA ILE A 160 -1.89 7.35 -6.91
C ILE A 160 -2.49 6.65 -5.70
N GLU A 161 -2.08 7.04 -4.49
CA GLU A 161 -2.55 6.45 -3.24
C GLU A 161 -4.04 6.71 -3.02
N GLU A 162 -4.50 7.93 -3.30
CA GLU A 162 -5.92 8.30 -3.20
C GLU A 162 -6.78 7.50 -4.18
N PHE A 163 -6.38 7.41 -5.44
CA PHE A 163 -7.12 6.65 -6.43
C PHE A 163 -7.19 5.16 -6.09
N SER A 164 -6.07 4.55 -5.73
CA SER A 164 -6.02 3.17 -5.25
C SER A 164 -6.96 2.93 -4.09
N ARG A 165 -6.96 3.82 -3.12
CA ARG A 165 -7.81 3.81 -1.95
C ARG A 165 -9.30 3.86 -2.34
N ASN A 166 -9.65 4.86 -3.14
CA ASN A 166 -11.03 5.09 -3.56
C ASN A 166 -11.58 3.97 -4.45
N SER A 167 -10.71 3.25 -5.17
CA SER A 167 -11.09 2.11 -6.01
C SER A 167 -11.53 0.85 -5.23
N ARG A 168 -11.23 0.79 -3.94
CA ARG A 168 -11.61 -0.34 -3.06
C ARG A 168 -12.94 -0.15 -2.37
N MET A 169 -13.46 1.07 -2.36
CA MET A 169 -14.70 1.40 -1.67
C MET A 169 -15.85 1.61 -2.65
N SER A 170 -16.97 0.90 -2.43
CA SER A 170 -18.23 1.26 -3.10
C SER A 170 -18.70 2.65 -2.64
N PRO A 171 -19.52 3.37 -3.43
CA PRO A 171 -20.09 4.66 -3.02
C PRO A 171 -20.81 4.61 -1.67
N ALA A 172 -21.56 3.54 -1.41
CA ALA A 172 -22.26 3.35 -0.14
C ALA A 172 -21.28 3.21 1.05
N HIS A 173 -20.23 2.42 0.88
CA HIS A 173 -19.20 2.25 1.90
C HIS A 173 -18.42 3.56 2.14
N ALA A 174 -18.03 4.25 1.07
CA ALA A 174 -17.33 5.53 1.17
C ALA A 174 -18.19 6.59 1.89
N SER A 175 -19.51 6.63 1.60
CA SER A 175 -20.45 7.53 2.28
C SER A 175 -20.52 7.25 3.77
N SER A 176 -20.63 5.99 4.17
CA SER A 176 -20.65 5.57 5.58
C SER A 176 -19.33 5.89 6.28
N ALA A 177 -18.18 5.56 5.67
CA ALA A 177 -16.87 5.75 6.27
C ALA A 177 -16.45 7.23 6.42
N LEU A 178 -16.94 8.10 5.53
CA LEU A 178 -16.58 9.53 5.50
C LEU A 178 -17.67 10.45 6.07
N GLY A 179 -18.83 9.90 6.46
CA GLY A 179 -19.95 10.67 7.03
C GLY A 179 -20.55 11.70 6.08
N LYS A 180 -20.40 11.51 4.74
CA LYS A 180 -20.95 12.39 3.71
C LYS A 180 -21.42 11.60 2.50
N GLU A 181 -22.41 12.13 1.74
CA GLU A 181 -22.88 11.48 0.52
C GLU A 181 -21.78 11.42 -0.54
N ILE A 182 -21.42 10.21 -0.94
CA ILE A 182 -20.48 9.93 -2.03
C ILE A 182 -21.26 9.18 -3.12
N ARG A 183 -21.46 9.83 -4.26
CA ARG A 183 -22.27 9.28 -5.37
C ARG A 183 -21.45 8.40 -6.31
N TRP A 184 -20.14 8.56 -6.34
CA TRP A 184 -19.25 7.82 -7.21
C TRP A 184 -17.91 7.56 -6.55
N THR A 185 -17.36 6.37 -6.79
CA THR A 185 -15.97 5.99 -6.47
C THR A 185 -15.36 5.26 -7.67
N ALA A 186 -14.03 5.17 -7.72
CA ALA A 186 -13.31 4.38 -8.72
C ALA A 186 -13.42 2.86 -8.47
N HIS A 187 -14.43 2.40 -7.73
CA HIS A 187 -14.58 1.01 -7.33
C HIS A 187 -14.53 0.04 -8.52
N ASN A 188 -13.62 -0.92 -8.44
CA ASN A 188 -13.47 -1.96 -9.43
C ASN A 188 -13.97 -3.29 -8.85
N PRO A 189 -15.07 -3.88 -9.37
CA PRO A 189 -15.63 -5.12 -8.84
C PRO A 189 -14.82 -6.39 -9.20
N TYR A 190 -13.79 -6.26 -10.04
CA TYR A 190 -13.01 -7.38 -10.55
C TYR A 190 -11.66 -7.54 -9.88
N ILE A 191 -11.05 -6.43 -9.42
CA ILE A 191 -9.75 -6.44 -8.73
C ILE A 191 -9.69 -5.34 -7.68
N ASP A 192 -8.94 -5.60 -6.62
CA ASP A 192 -8.50 -4.54 -5.71
C ASP A 192 -7.33 -3.80 -6.37
N VAL A 193 -7.60 -2.55 -6.78
CA VAL A 193 -6.58 -1.73 -7.42
C VAL A 193 -5.57 -1.26 -6.37
N GLU A 194 -4.31 -1.62 -6.57
CA GLU A 194 -3.19 -1.25 -5.70
C GLU A 194 -2.34 -0.14 -6.34
N ASN A 195 -1.54 0.56 -5.52
CA ASN A 195 -0.60 1.58 -5.99
C ASN A 195 0.30 1.05 -7.11
N GLY A 196 0.80 -0.19 -6.97
CA GLY A 196 1.62 -0.85 -7.99
C GLY A 196 0.91 -1.06 -9.32
N HIS A 197 -0.42 -1.19 -9.32
CA HIS A 197 -1.23 -1.29 -10.54
C HIS A 197 -1.28 0.04 -11.29
N ILE A 198 -1.49 1.14 -10.56
CA ILE A 198 -1.52 2.50 -11.13
C ILE A 198 -0.14 2.91 -11.65
N VAL A 199 0.93 2.62 -10.89
CA VAL A 199 2.30 2.86 -11.33
C VAL A 199 2.61 2.14 -12.65
N ARG A 200 2.20 0.85 -12.80
CA ARG A 200 2.37 0.09 -14.04
C ARG A 200 1.62 0.72 -15.21
N ALA A 201 0.39 1.09 -14.99
CA ALA A 201 -0.42 1.75 -16.03
C ALA A 201 0.18 3.10 -16.43
N MET A 202 0.58 3.92 -15.47
CA MET A 202 1.20 5.22 -15.67
C MET A 202 2.52 5.12 -16.46
N VAL A 203 3.39 4.18 -16.09
CA VAL A 203 4.67 3.93 -16.78
C VAL A 203 4.43 3.44 -18.21
N ALA A 204 3.50 2.49 -18.39
CA ALA A 204 3.19 1.96 -19.72
C ALA A 204 2.57 3.02 -20.65
N VAL A 205 1.68 3.87 -20.13
CA VAL A 205 1.06 4.94 -20.91
C VAL A 205 2.03 6.09 -21.18
N GLY A 206 2.77 6.55 -20.16
CA GLY A 206 3.66 7.72 -20.29
C GLY A 206 4.98 7.39 -20.96
N GLN A 207 5.73 6.47 -20.39
CA GLN A 207 7.09 6.16 -20.85
C GLN A 207 7.15 5.08 -21.92
N ARG A 208 6.04 4.43 -22.27
CA ARG A 208 5.99 3.26 -23.18
C ARG A 208 6.91 2.13 -22.74
N ARG A 209 7.00 1.92 -21.41
CA ARG A 209 7.82 0.87 -20.81
C ARG A 209 6.94 -0.12 -20.04
N GLY A 210 7.18 -1.41 -20.30
CA GLY A 210 6.52 -2.49 -19.54
C GLY A 210 7.30 -2.87 -18.28
N ARG A 211 8.64 -2.71 -18.30
CA ARG A 211 9.52 -3.09 -17.20
C ARG A 211 9.74 -1.92 -16.24
N LEU A 212 9.31 -2.08 -15.00
CA LEU A 212 9.41 -1.01 -14.00
C LEU A 212 10.85 -0.68 -13.61
N GLN A 213 11.77 -1.64 -13.67
CA GLN A 213 13.20 -1.38 -13.44
C GLN A 213 13.78 -0.44 -14.49
N ASP A 214 13.42 -0.62 -15.77
CA ASP A 214 13.87 0.24 -16.86
C ASP A 214 13.25 1.65 -16.72
N ALA A 215 12.00 1.73 -16.28
CA ALA A 215 11.32 3.00 -15.98
C ALA A 215 12.00 3.75 -14.83
N TYR A 216 12.33 3.05 -13.76
CA TYR A 216 13.04 3.64 -12.62
C TYR A 216 14.44 4.13 -13.01
N ALA A 217 15.20 3.32 -13.77
CA ALA A 217 16.50 3.73 -14.28
C ALA A 217 16.42 4.98 -15.18
N ALA A 218 15.36 5.10 -15.96
CA ALA A 218 15.11 6.30 -16.76
C ALA A 218 14.83 7.54 -15.91
N LEU A 219 14.03 7.40 -14.83
CA LEU A 219 13.76 8.47 -13.87
C LEU A 219 14.99 8.91 -13.09
N GLN A 220 15.91 7.98 -12.78
CA GLN A 220 17.20 8.34 -12.18
C GLN A 220 18.08 9.11 -13.15
N ALA A 221 17.94 8.89 -14.44
CA ALA A 221 18.71 9.53 -15.53
C ALA A 221 20.23 9.53 -15.28
N LYS A 222 20.75 8.51 -14.57
CA LYS A 222 22.18 8.34 -14.29
C LYS A 222 22.90 7.87 -15.55
N ASP A 223 24.00 8.53 -15.89
CA ASP A 223 24.95 8.05 -16.90
C ASP A 223 25.67 6.80 -16.34
N ARG A 224 25.77 5.74 -17.16
CA ARG A 224 26.33 4.46 -16.73
C ARG A 224 27.84 4.50 -16.47
N HIS A 225 28.55 5.40 -17.12
CA HIS A 225 30.01 5.49 -17.03
C HIS A 225 30.47 6.50 -15.97
N THR A 226 29.80 7.66 -15.91
CA THR A 226 30.21 8.76 -15.02
C THR A 226 29.41 8.80 -13.72
N GLY A 227 28.28 8.09 -13.63
CA GLY A 227 27.34 8.16 -12.49
C GLY A 227 26.62 9.50 -12.39
N ARG A 228 26.93 10.47 -13.26
CA ARG A 228 26.30 11.81 -13.22
C ARG A 228 24.86 11.73 -13.69
N VAL A 229 24.02 12.57 -13.11
CA VAL A 229 22.60 12.67 -13.48
C VAL A 229 22.43 13.71 -14.56
N ASN A 230 21.69 13.36 -15.62
CA ASN A 230 21.25 14.30 -16.63
C ASN A 230 19.88 14.88 -16.22
N SER A 231 19.86 16.11 -15.75
CA SER A 231 18.65 16.76 -15.22
C SER A 231 17.57 16.95 -16.30
N GLU A 232 17.93 17.32 -17.52
CA GLU A 232 16.97 17.48 -18.62
C GLU A 232 16.26 16.17 -18.95
N ARG A 233 17.03 15.07 -18.99
CA ARG A 233 16.47 13.74 -19.19
C ARG A 233 15.56 13.35 -18.02
N GLN A 234 15.95 13.63 -16.79
CA GLN A 234 15.15 13.37 -15.60
C GLN A 234 13.81 14.11 -15.64
N GLU A 235 13.84 15.41 -15.96
CA GLU A 235 12.64 16.24 -16.08
C GLU A 235 11.72 15.76 -17.19
N ARG A 236 12.28 15.39 -18.34
CA ARG A 236 11.50 14.83 -19.44
C ARG A 236 10.81 13.53 -19.05
N GLU A 237 11.52 12.58 -18.43
CA GLU A 237 10.94 11.30 -18.01
C GLU A 237 9.86 11.49 -16.92
N LEU A 238 10.05 12.45 -16.02
CA LEU A 238 9.04 12.85 -15.04
C LEU A 238 7.84 13.52 -15.72
N GLY A 239 8.07 14.39 -16.70
CA GLY A 239 7.03 15.04 -17.50
C GLY A 239 6.08 14.03 -18.14
N LEU A 240 6.63 12.96 -18.73
CA LEU A 240 5.82 11.87 -19.31
C LEU A 240 4.89 11.20 -18.27
N LEU A 241 5.35 11.04 -17.04
CA LEU A 241 4.50 10.49 -15.96
C LEU A 241 3.44 11.48 -15.49
N LYS A 242 3.78 12.77 -15.42
CA LYS A 242 2.85 13.85 -15.07
C LYS A 242 1.70 13.98 -16.08
N GLU A 243 1.99 13.77 -17.36
CA GLU A 243 0.99 13.76 -18.42
C GLU A 243 0.12 12.49 -18.39
N ALA A 244 0.71 11.34 -18.07
CA ALA A 244 0.00 10.06 -18.07
C ALA A 244 -0.91 9.87 -16.87
N LEU A 245 -0.52 10.34 -15.68
CA LEU A 245 -1.28 10.07 -14.45
C LEU A 245 -2.73 10.56 -14.51
N PRO A 246 -3.05 11.79 -14.91
CA PRO A 246 -4.44 12.26 -15.03
C PRO A 246 -5.28 11.41 -15.98
N VAL A 247 -4.68 10.84 -17.02
CA VAL A 247 -5.35 9.93 -17.96
C VAL A 247 -5.64 8.59 -17.31
N VAL A 248 -4.66 8.04 -16.56
CA VAL A 248 -4.76 6.75 -15.89
C VAL A 248 -5.76 6.76 -14.75
N VAL A 249 -5.80 7.83 -13.96
CA VAL A 249 -6.75 7.94 -12.82
C VAL A 249 -8.07 8.59 -13.19
N ASN A 250 -8.35 8.80 -14.48
CA ASN A 250 -9.57 9.43 -14.95
C ASN A 250 -10.80 8.54 -14.70
N PRO A 251 -11.81 9.03 -13.96
CA PRO A 251 -13.02 8.26 -13.64
C PRO A 251 -13.79 7.75 -14.85
N THR A 252 -13.89 8.59 -15.89
CA THR A 252 -14.59 8.23 -17.12
C THR A 252 -13.87 7.09 -17.84
N ASN A 253 -12.54 7.13 -17.91
CA ASN A 253 -11.75 6.06 -18.53
C ASN A 253 -11.96 4.72 -17.80
N TRP A 254 -11.94 4.74 -16.46
CA TRP A 254 -12.20 3.53 -15.66
C TRP A 254 -13.62 2.99 -15.87
N THR A 255 -14.63 3.86 -15.85
CA THR A 255 -16.02 3.45 -16.07
C THR A 255 -16.22 2.80 -17.45
N GLU A 256 -15.66 3.42 -18.48
CA GLU A 256 -15.75 2.89 -19.84
C GLU A 256 -14.97 1.58 -20.02
N PHE A 257 -13.83 1.45 -19.37
CA PHE A 257 -13.07 0.22 -19.36
C PHE A 257 -13.82 -0.91 -18.61
N ILE A 258 -14.45 -0.63 -17.45
CA ILE A 258 -15.29 -1.60 -16.74
C ILE A 258 -16.42 -2.11 -17.64
N ARG A 259 -17.05 -1.24 -18.45
CA ARG A 259 -18.03 -1.65 -19.46
C ARG A 259 -17.45 -2.60 -20.49
N SER A 260 -16.18 -2.42 -20.86
CA SER A 260 -15.49 -3.36 -21.77
C SER A 260 -15.28 -4.75 -21.12
N ILE A 261 -14.98 -4.81 -19.81
CA ILE A 261 -14.88 -6.07 -19.06
C ILE A 261 -16.24 -6.77 -19.03
N GLN A 262 -17.33 -6.03 -18.80
CA GLN A 262 -18.69 -6.56 -18.80
C GLN A 262 -19.09 -7.09 -20.19
N ALA A 263 -18.73 -6.35 -21.25
CA ALA A 263 -18.96 -6.77 -22.64
C ALA A 263 -18.19 -8.03 -23.02
N ALA A 264 -17.03 -8.29 -22.39
CA ALA A 264 -16.29 -9.54 -22.53
C ALA A 264 -16.94 -10.74 -21.83
N GLY A 265 -18.02 -10.53 -21.09
CA GLY A 265 -18.77 -11.57 -20.39
C GLY A 265 -18.35 -11.83 -18.96
N PHE A 266 -17.37 -11.08 -18.43
CA PHE A 266 -16.94 -11.22 -17.02
C PHE A 266 -17.98 -10.61 -16.09
N ARG A 267 -18.36 -11.34 -15.04
CA ARG A 267 -19.41 -10.92 -14.09
C ARG A 267 -18.87 -10.71 -12.68
N THR A 268 -17.81 -11.41 -12.31
CA THR A 268 -17.23 -11.37 -10.97
C THR A 268 -15.71 -11.43 -11.03
N ASN A 269 -15.05 -11.10 -9.92
CA ASN A 269 -13.61 -11.25 -9.73
C ASN A 269 -13.13 -12.71 -9.90
N ARG A 270 -14.01 -13.71 -9.65
CA ARG A 270 -13.69 -15.13 -9.82
C ARG A 270 -13.39 -15.51 -11.28
N ASN A 271 -13.83 -14.70 -12.23
CA ASN A 271 -13.54 -14.91 -13.65
C ASN A 271 -12.16 -14.35 -14.06
N VAL A 272 -11.47 -13.62 -13.17
CA VAL A 272 -10.18 -12.98 -13.45
C VAL A 272 -9.05 -13.87 -12.98
N THR A 273 -8.25 -14.40 -13.92
CA THR A 273 -7.11 -15.29 -13.62
C THR A 273 -5.86 -14.54 -13.21
N SER A 274 -5.71 -13.29 -13.66
CA SER A 274 -4.58 -12.43 -13.32
C SER A 274 -5.00 -10.95 -13.28
N HIS A 275 -4.69 -10.27 -12.19
CA HIS A 275 -4.88 -8.82 -12.07
C HIS A 275 -4.15 -8.05 -13.18
N MET A 276 -2.99 -8.56 -13.64
CA MET A 276 -2.22 -7.93 -14.72
C MET A 276 -2.97 -7.95 -16.05
N ASN A 277 -3.84 -8.94 -16.30
CA ASN A 277 -4.71 -8.93 -17.49
C ASN A 277 -5.65 -7.72 -17.48
N ILE A 278 -6.22 -7.40 -16.33
CA ILE A 278 -7.11 -6.22 -16.20
C ILE A 278 -6.30 -4.93 -16.40
N ILE A 279 -5.16 -4.80 -15.71
CA ILE A 279 -4.36 -3.57 -15.74
C ILE A 279 -3.78 -3.31 -17.13
N TYR A 280 -3.21 -4.32 -17.78
CA TYR A 280 -2.65 -4.13 -19.10
C TYR A 280 -3.69 -4.02 -20.21
N SER A 281 -4.86 -4.64 -20.05
CA SER A 281 -6.00 -4.36 -20.93
C SER A 281 -6.52 -2.93 -20.76
N TYR A 282 -6.45 -2.35 -19.55
CA TYR A 282 -6.71 -0.93 -19.34
C TYR A 282 -5.70 -0.04 -20.04
N VAL A 283 -4.41 -0.38 -20.00
CA VAL A 283 -3.38 0.31 -20.78
C VAL A 283 -3.72 0.30 -22.28
N ILE A 284 -4.05 -0.86 -22.84
CA ILE A 284 -4.47 -0.98 -24.25
C ILE A 284 -5.69 -0.11 -24.56
N PHE A 285 -6.68 -0.07 -23.66
CA PHE A 285 -7.83 0.80 -23.78
C PHE A 285 -7.43 2.28 -23.83
N LEU A 286 -6.55 2.73 -22.93
CA LEU A 286 -6.09 4.11 -22.89
C LEU A 286 -5.31 4.51 -24.14
N LEU A 287 -4.42 3.63 -24.63
CA LEU A 287 -3.69 3.87 -25.87
C LEU A 287 -4.63 3.94 -27.08
N GLY A 288 -5.57 3.00 -27.20
CA GLY A 288 -6.57 3.02 -28.26
C GLY A 288 -7.40 4.29 -28.28
N ARG A 289 -7.76 4.81 -27.10
CA ARG A 289 -8.54 6.03 -26.96
C ARG A 289 -7.73 7.30 -27.29
N ASN A 290 -6.55 7.43 -26.69
CA ASN A 290 -5.81 8.70 -26.69
C ASN A 290 -4.83 8.82 -27.86
N ASP A 291 -4.16 7.74 -28.23
CA ASP A 291 -3.14 7.77 -29.30
C ASP A 291 -3.76 7.52 -30.68
N PHE A 292 -4.75 6.62 -30.74
CA PHE A 292 -5.36 6.21 -32.00
C PHE A 292 -6.75 6.83 -32.22
N GLY A 293 -7.32 7.55 -31.25
CA GLY A 293 -8.63 8.18 -31.38
C GLY A 293 -9.76 7.21 -31.71
N VAL A 294 -9.63 5.93 -31.33
CA VAL A 294 -10.63 4.92 -31.66
C VAL A 294 -11.97 5.28 -31.03
N GLU A 295 -13.02 5.27 -31.84
CA GLU A 295 -14.40 5.53 -31.39
C GLU A 295 -14.77 4.58 -30.24
N LEU A 296 -15.45 5.10 -29.20
CA LEU A 296 -15.62 4.43 -27.92
C LEU A 296 -16.38 3.10 -28.00
N ALA A 297 -17.42 3.00 -28.85
CA ALA A 297 -18.18 1.75 -29.01
C ALA A 297 -17.31 0.66 -29.66
N ARG A 298 -16.53 1.04 -30.69
CA ARG A 298 -15.56 0.16 -31.34
C ARG A 298 -14.44 -0.26 -30.38
N LEU A 299 -13.93 0.72 -29.59
CA LEU A 299 -12.86 0.46 -28.62
C LEU A 299 -13.31 -0.53 -27.55
N ARG A 300 -14.53 -0.41 -27.02
CA ARG A 300 -15.09 -1.36 -26.06
C ARG A 300 -15.11 -2.78 -26.63
N ALA A 301 -15.56 -2.93 -27.88
CA ALA A 301 -15.62 -4.25 -28.52
C ALA A 301 -14.22 -4.84 -28.76
N LEU A 302 -13.26 -4.01 -29.18
CA LEU A 302 -11.85 -4.44 -29.35
C LEU A 302 -11.22 -4.87 -28.03
N VAL A 303 -11.39 -4.05 -26.99
CA VAL A 303 -10.82 -4.34 -25.67
C VAL A 303 -11.50 -5.54 -25.01
N ALA A 304 -12.81 -5.73 -25.21
CA ALA A 304 -13.52 -6.91 -24.73
C ALA A 304 -12.94 -8.20 -25.35
N ARG A 305 -12.70 -8.20 -26.67
CA ARG A 305 -12.04 -9.34 -27.35
C ARG A 305 -10.60 -9.54 -26.88
N TRP A 306 -9.84 -8.46 -26.74
CA TRP A 306 -8.48 -8.50 -26.24
C TRP A 306 -8.43 -9.11 -24.83
N LEU A 307 -9.27 -8.63 -23.92
CA LEU A 307 -9.34 -9.11 -22.54
C LEU A 307 -9.69 -10.61 -22.50
N PHE A 308 -10.72 -11.04 -23.25
CA PHE A 308 -11.11 -12.43 -23.33
C PHE A 308 -9.95 -13.31 -23.82
N MET A 309 -9.31 -12.93 -24.93
CA MET A 309 -8.20 -13.69 -25.50
C MET A 309 -6.96 -13.69 -24.59
N SER A 310 -6.64 -12.57 -23.95
CA SER A 310 -5.51 -12.49 -23.02
C SER A 310 -5.71 -13.34 -21.76
N GLN A 311 -6.96 -13.50 -21.30
CA GLN A 311 -7.31 -14.41 -20.22
C GLN A 311 -7.18 -15.87 -20.67
N LEU A 312 -7.76 -16.20 -21.84
CA LEU A 312 -7.76 -17.55 -22.38
C LEU A 312 -6.33 -18.07 -22.66
N THR A 313 -5.47 -17.19 -23.16
CA THR A 313 -4.07 -17.53 -23.48
C THR A 313 -3.10 -17.33 -22.30
N ALA A 314 -3.60 -16.98 -21.12
CA ALA A 314 -2.79 -16.68 -19.95
C ALA A 314 -1.66 -15.65 -20.23
N ARG A 315 -1.94 -14.64 -21.10
CA ARG A 315 -0.94 -13.74 -21.67
C ARG A 315 -0.08 -13.03 -20.65
N TYR A 316 -0.66 -12.59 -19.52
CA TYR A 316 0.03 -11.81 -18.48
C TYR A 316 0.18 -12.59 -17.16
N THR A 317 0.17 -13.90 -17.16
CA THR A 317 0.30 -14.71 -15.94
C THR A 317 1.74 -15.04 -15.57
N GLY A 318 2.65 -15.06 -16.54
CA GLY A 318 4.07 -15.29 -16.31
C GLY A 318 4.86 -13.99 -16.19
N SER A 319 5.80 -13.74 -17.11
CA SER A 319 6.58 -12.50 -17.17
C SER A 319 5.75 -11.34 -17.75
N SER A 320 4.79 -10.84 -16.97
CA SER A 320 3.79 -9.86 -17.41
C SER A 320 4.42 -8.54 -17.90
N GLU A 321 5.50 -8.08 -17.26
CA GLU A 321 6.22 -6.85 -17.65
C GLU A 321 6.92 -6.99 -19.01
N SER A 322 7.49 -8.15 -19.28
CA SER A 322 8.12 -8.43 -20.59
C SER A 322 7.06 -8.60 -21.69
N GLN A 323 5.90 -9.14 -21.34
CA GLN A 323 4.83 -9.33 -22.31
C GLN A 323 4.19 -8.01 -22.71
N ILE A 324 3.88 -7.14 -21.73
CA ILE A 324 3.36 -5.81 -22.07
C ILE A 324 4.38 -4.97 -22.83
N GLN A 325 5.69 -5.11 -22.56
CA GLN A 325 6.70 -4.42 -23.35
C GLN A 325 6.60 -4.79 -24.84
N LYS A 326 6.47 -6.09 -25.15
CA LYS A 326 6.29 -6.55 -26.54
C LYS A 326 5.02 -5.96 -27.18
N ASP A 327 3.93 -5.90 -26.40
CA ASP A 327 2.66 -5.35 -26.88
C ASP A 327 2.77 -3.85 -27.17
N LEU A 328 3.45 -3.09 -26.30
CA LEU A 328 3.73 -1.67 -26.50
C LEU A 328 4.59 -1.44 -27.75
N ASP A 329 5.62 -2.26 -27.95
CA ASP A 329 6.50 -2.18 -29.12
C ASP A 329 5.75 -2.47 -30.43
N GLN A 330 4.83 -3.45 -30.41
CA GLN A 330 3.95 -3.75 -31.54
C GLN A 330 2.97 -2.61 -31.83
N ILE A 331 2.34 -2.03 -30.79
CA ILE A 331 1.44 -0.89 -30.95
C ILE A 331 2.18 0.33 -31.50
N ALA A 332 3.39 0.60 -31.01
CA ALA A 332 4.21 1.69 -31.53
C ALA A 332 4.56 1.52 -33.02
N ALA A 333 4.69 0.27 -33.49
CA ALA A 333 4.95 -0.01 -34.91
C ALA A 333 3.74 0.25 -35.82
N LEU A 334 2.50 0.30 -35.28
CA LEU A 334 1.31 0.64 -36.05
C LEU A 334 1.21 2.15 -36.39
N ASN A 335 1.96 3.00 -35.72
CA ASN A 335 2.03 4.44 -35.93
C ASN A 335 3.13 4.86 -36.92
N LYS A 336 3.89 3.91 -37.46
CA LYS A 336 4.90 4.12 -38.51
C LYS A 336 4.33 3.75 -39.86
#